data_b27ef78b9d8412f01d057f5073f60282
#
_entry.id   b27ef78b9d8412f01d057f5073f60282
#
_cell.length_a   1.000
_cell.length_b   1.000
_cell.length_c   1.000
_cell.angle_alpha   90.00
_cell.angle_beta   90.00
_cell.angle_gamma   90.00
#
_symmetry.space_group_name_H-M   'P 1'
#
loop_
_entity.id
_entity.type
_entity.pdbx_description
1 polymer ?
#
loop_
_entity_poly.entity_id
_entity_poly.type
_entity_poly.pdbx_seq_one_letter_code
_entity_poly.pdbx_strand_id
1 'polypeptide(L)'
;VMRLVGSEMCIRDSNKAIELHSKNVNFSRDIRVGTKSKLYFTNNQSFKKGENGKFELLYSLSNQIINEEFFLYQTMDEKKNYYDREGIGAGGMKIISPLRKLIETSKYGMRVHPVSGEEKMHYGIDYAAELNTPIFAIADGVVDFIGVKGDFGNYIRLSHANNVESAYAHLNKFSENLIKGSLVNQSDIIGYAGQTGLSTGVHLHYEIIVNEKRIDPNRFDEEINNYFLTNEELADFDIEREKIRNDIRKLEQKITYQ
;
A
#
# COMPACT_ATOMS: atom_id res chain seq x y z
N VAL A 1 -22.87 -22.51 -7.35
CA VAL A 1 -23.94 -21.73 -6.70
C VAL A 1 -23.26 -20.79 -5.71
N MET A 2 -23.42 -19.49 -5.93
CA MET A 2 -22.92 -18.46 -5.00
C MET A 2 -23.80 -18.43 -3.74
N ARG A 3 -23.20 -18.34 -2.59
CA ARG A 3 -23.92 -18.17 -1.30
C ARG A 3 -23.52 -16.86 -0.65
N LEU A 4 -24.52 -16.13 -0.16
CA LEU A 4 -24.33 -15.01 0.77
C LEU A 4 -24.28 -15.59 2.18
N VAL A 5 -23.19 -15.35 2.93
CA VAL A 5 -23.13 -15.68 4.36
C VAL A 5 -23.36 -14.40 5.13
N GLY A 6 -24.57 -14.27 5.72
CA GLY A 6 -24.87 -13.22 6.69
C GLY A 6 -24.36 -13.62 8.07
N SER A 7 -23.90 -12.65 8.83
CA SER A 7 -23.65 -12.57 10.29
C SER A 7 -22.85 -13.66 11.02
N GLU A 8 -22.63 -14.85 10.48
CA GLU A 8 -21.80 -15.90 11.07
C GLU A 8 -20.53 -16.16 10.25
N MET A 9 -19.76 -15.11 10.05
CA MET A 9 -18.43 -15.25 9.46
C MET A 9 -17.52 -15.96 10.46
N CYS A 10 -16.88 -17.05 10.04
CA CYS A 10 -15.90 -17.76 10.86
C CYS A 10 -14.79 -16.78 11.29
N ILE A 11 -14.26 -16.90 12.51
CA ILE A 11 -13.18 -16.02 13.03
C ILE A 11 -12.00 -15.91 12.04
N ARG A 12 -11.69 -17.00 11.35
CA ARG A 12 -10.64 -17.03 10.31
C ARG A 12 -10.95 -16.10 9.15
N ASP A 13 -12.20 -16.09 8.67
CA ASP A 13 -12.63 -15.27 7.54
C ASP A 13 -12.75 -13.80 7.93
N SER A 14 -13.13 -13.53 9.19
CA SER A 14 -13.14 -12.18 9.77
C SER A 14 -11.74 -11.59 9.83
N ASN A 15 -10.74 -12.35 10.28
CA ASN A 15 -9.36 -11.90 10.33
C ASN A 15 -8.82 -11.60 8.93
N LYS A 16 -9.16 -12.43 7.93
CA LYS A 16 -8.75 -12.18 6.53
C LYS A 16 -9.43 -10.94 5.95
N ALA A 17 -10.71 -10.72 6.22
CA ALA A 17 -11.40 -9.50 5.83
C ALA A 17 -10.77 -8.25 6.47
N ILE A 18 -10.45 -8.30 7.77
CA ILE A 18 -9.75 -7.21 8.47
C ILE A 18 -8.39 -6.96 7.83
N GLU A 19 -7.59 -8.00 7.60
CA GLU A 19 -6.29 -7.89 6.95
C GLU A 19 -6.38 -7.22 5.57
N LEU A 20 -7.31 -7.66 4.72
CA LEU A 20 -7.48 -7.11 3.38
C LEU A 20 -7.92 -5.64 3.40
N HIS A 21 -8.89 -5.31 4.23
CA HIS A 21 -9.45 -3.96 4.27
C HIS A 21 -8.62 -2.97 5.09
N SER A 22 -7.75 -3.45 6.01
CA SER A 22 -6.91 -2.57 6.85
C SER A 22 -5.91 -1.71 6.06
N LYS A 23 -5.72 -2.02 4.79
CA LYS A 23 -4.87 -1.26 3.87
C LYS A 23 -5.43 0.11 3.53
N ASN A 24 -6.76 0.16 3.26
CA ASN A 24 -7.46 1.33 2.78
C ASN A 24 -8.45 1.87 3.81
N VAL A 25 -8.70 1.12 4.87
CA VAL A 25 -9.73 1.42 5.88
C VAL A 25 -9.10 1.49 7.26
N ASN A 26 -9.14 2.65 7.87
CA ASN A 26 -8.84 2.78 9.29
C ASN A 26 -10.06 2.33 10.10
N PHE A 27 -9.99 1.11 10.65
CA PHE A 27 -11.12 0.50 11.38
C PHE A 27 -11.60 1.33 12.56
N SER A 28 -10.72 2.11 13.21
CA SER A 28 -11.10 2.97 14.33
C SER A 28 -11.85 4.23 13.89
N ARG A 29 -11.53 4.77 12.70
CA ARG A 29 -12.07 6.02 12.18
C ARG A 29 -13.24 5.79 11.24
N ASP A 30 -13.10 4.82 10.35
CA ASP A 30 -13.95 4.72 9.16
C ASP A 30 -15.09 3.71 9.33
N ILE A 31 -14.98 2.78 10.30
CA ILE A 31 -16.05 1.84 10.63
C ILE A 31 -17.04 2.52 11.57
N ARG A 32 -18.28 2.61 11.12
CA ARG A 32 -19.39 3.25 11.83
C ARG A 32 -20.63 2.36 11.84
N VAL A 33 -21.60 2.71 12.68
CA VAL A 33 -22.92 2.07 12.65
C VAL A 33 -23.48 2.15 11.23
N GLY A 34 -23.88 1.00 10.68
CA GLY A 34 -24.34 0.88 9.29
C GLY A 34 -23.28 0.46 8.27
N THR A 35 -22.01 0.29 8.67
CA THR A 35 -21.00 -0.36 7.81
C THR A 35 -21.41 -1.81 7.57
N LYS A 36 -21.48 -2.20 6.30
CA LYS A 36 -21.83 -3.56 5.88
C LYS A 36 -20.59 -4.29 5.42
N SER A 37 -20.32 -5.46 5.99
CA SER A 37 -19.33 -6.40 5.50
C SER A 37 -20.05 -7.59 4.88
N LYS A 38 -19.69 -7.95 3.66
CA LYS A 38 -20.26 -9.08 2.94
C LYS A 38 -19.16 -9.98 2.41
N LEU A 39 -19.39 -11.27 2.50
CA LEU A 39 -18.55 -12.31 1.92
C LEU A 39 -19.37 -13.12 0.92
N TYR A 40 -18.91 -13.15 -0.30
CA TYR A 40 -19.49 -13.99 -1.35
C TYR A 40 -18.47 -15.06 -1.72
N PHE A 41 -18.90 -16.31 -1.79
CA PHE A 41 -18.05 -17.40 -2.24
C PHE A 41 -18.79 -18.34 -3.16
N THR A 42 -18.06 -18.98 -4.06
CA THR A 42 -18.59 -20.04 -4.90
C THR A 42 -18.38 -21.38 -4.19
N ASN A 43 -19.46 -22.09 -3.89
CA ASN A 43 -19.38 -23.44 -3.34
C ASN A 43 -19.22 -24.43 -4.50
N ASN A 44 -17.97 -24.72 -4.88
CA ASN A 44 -17.69 -25.63 -5.96
C ASN A 44 -17.34 -27.03 -5.45
N GLN A 45 -18.36 -27.82 -5.19
CA GLN A 45 -18.21 -29.28 -5.21
C GLN A 45 -18.10 -29.85 -6.65
N SER A 46 -18.12 -29.01 -7.68
CA SER A 46 -18.28 -29.42 -9.08
C SER A 46 -17.25 -28.85 -10.04
N PHE A 47 -16.10 -28.33 -9.62
CA PHE A 47 -15.06 -28.01 -10.59
C PHE A 47 -14.38 -29.26 -11.09
N LYS A 48 -14.77 -29.69 -12.27
CA LYS A 48 -13.98 -30.64 -13.07
C LYS A 48 -12.67 -29.93 -13.42
N LYS A 49 -11.56 -30.64 -13.20
CA LYS A 49 -10.22 -30.23 -13.62
C LYS A 49 -10.27 -29.80 -15.09
N GLY A 50 -10.13 -28.48 -15.38
CA GLY A 50 -10.13 -27.95 -16.74
C GLY A 50 -11.09 -26.80 -17.04
N GLU A 51 -12.00 -26.41 -16.13
CA GLU A 51 -12.80 -25.21 -16.32
C GLU A 51 -12.17 -24.04 -15.53
N ASN A 52 -11.79 -22.99 -16.25
CA ASN A 52 -11.14 -21.78 -15.73
C ASN A 52 -12.10 -20.93 -14.88
N GLY A 53 -12.45 -21.41 -13.69
CA GLY A 53 -13.10 -20.58 -12.67
C GLY A 53 -12.06 -19.84 -11.86
N LYS A 54 -11.67 -18.66 -12.29
CA LYS A 54 -10.58 -17.89 -11.66
C LYS A 54 -10.97 -17.21 -10.35
N PHE A 55 -12.26 -17.06 -10.04
CA PHE A 55 -12.75 -16.43 -8.82
C PHE A 55 -13.38 -17.41 -7.86
N GLU A 56 -12.87 -17.43 -6.65
CA GLU A 56 -13.38 -18.27 -5.57
C GLU A 56 -14.09 -17.49 -4.47
N LEU A 57 -13.71 -16.21 -4.27
CA LEU A 57 -14.15 -15.44 -3.12
C LEU A 57 -14.13 -13.94 -3.41
N LEU A 58 -15.12 -13.22 -2.87
CA LEU A 58 -15.17 -11.76 -2.83
C LEU A 58 -15.41 -11.29 -1.41
N TYR A 59 -14.54 -10.44 -0.89
CA TYR A 59 -14.78 -9.63 0.30
C TYR A 59 -15.26 -8.25 -0.09
N SER A 60 -16.31 -7.75 0.55
CA SER A 60 -16.83 -6.40 0.37
C SER A 60 -17.04 -5.72 1.71
N LEU A 61 -16.58 -4.49 1.81
CA LEU A 61 -16.82 -3.60 2.94
C LEU A 61 -17.39 -2.28 2.43
N SER A 62 -18.55 -1.88 2.89
CA SER A 62 -19.22 -0.68 2.39
C SER A 62 -19.98 0.10 3.45
N ASN A 63 -19.92 1.43 3.36
CA ASN A 63 -20.78 2.41 4.03
C ASN A 63 -20.88 3.66 3.16
N GLN A 64 -21.30 4.82 3.71
CA GLN A 64 -21.41 6.08 2.97
C GLN A 64 -20.05 6.64 2.50
N ILE A 65 -18.93 6.19 3.11
CA ILE A 65 -17.58 6.71 2.87
C ILE A 65 -16.72 5.63 2.20
N ILE A 66 -16.91 4.36 2.58
CA ILE A 66 -16.09 3.22 2.15
C ILE A 66 -16.87 2.38 1.16
N ASN A 67 -16.20 1.95 0.10
CA ASN A 67 -16.73 0.99 -0.87
C ASN A 67 -15.58 0.14 -1.43
N GLU A 68 -15.07 -0.75 -0.57
CA GLU A 68 -13.92 -1.61 -0.87
C GLU A 68 -14.37 -3.01 -1.24
N GLU A 69 -13.74 -3.59 -2.26
CA GLU A 69 -13.94 -4.97 -2.69
C GLU A 69 -12.60 -5.62 -2.98
N PHE A 70 -12.44 -6.86 -2.55
CA PHE A 70 -11.30 -7.70 -2.86
C PHE A 70 -11.75 -9.03 -3.46
N PHE A 71 -11.22 -9.36 -4.61
CA PHE A 71 -11.52 -10.55 -5.39
C PHE A 71 -10.35 -11.52 -5.31
N LEU A 72 -10.60 -12.76 -4.93
CA LEU A 72 -9.57 -13.81 -5.02
C LEU A 72 -9.44 -14.22 -6.50
N TYR A 73 -8.30 -13.94 -7.10
CA TYR A 73 -8.02 -14.21 -8.50
C TYR A 73 -6.73 -15.01 -8.65
N GLN A 74 -6.73 -15.91 -9.63
CA GLN A 74 -5.55 -16.70 -10.00
C GLN A 74 -4.95 -16.13 -11.28
N THR A 75 -3.70 -15.71 -11.19
CA THR A 75 -2.91 -15.18 -12.31
C THR A 75 -2.53 -16.26 -13.32
N MET A 76 -2.01 -15.86 -14.48
CA MET A 76 -1.59 -16.79 -15.53
C MET A 76 -0.44 -17.70 -15.09
N ASP A 77 0.40 -17.26 -14.15
CA ASP A 77 1.46 -18.05 -13.53
C ASP A 77 0.97 -18.89 -12.33
N GLU A 78 -0.34 -19.12 -12.24
CA GLU A 78 -1.03 -19.95 -11.24
C GLU A 78 -0.94 -19.44 -9.79
N LYS A 79 -0.49 -18.23 -9.55
CA LYS A 79 -0.49 -17.63 -8.21
C LYS A 79 -1.88 -17.10 -7.86
N LYS A 80 -2.33 -17.37 -6.63
CA LYS A 80 -3.59 -16.84 -6.10
C LYS A 80 -3.33 -15.69 -5.15
N ASN A 81 -4.01 -14.56 -5.39
CA ASN A 81 -3.99 -13.42 -4.49
C ASN A 81 -5.34 -12.69 -4.52
N TYR A 82 -5.57 -11.84 -3.52
CA TYR A 82 -6.71 -10.93 -3.51
C TYR A 82 -6.33 -9.64 -4.22
N TYR A 83 -7.18 -9.21 -5.13
CA TYR A 83 -7.00 -7.98 -5.90
C TYR A 83 -8.18 -7.05 -5.66
N ASP A 84 -7.89 -5.75 -5.55
CA ASP A 84 -8.91 -4.71 -5.51
C ASP A 84 -9.55 -4.49 -6.89
N ARG A 85 -10.39 -3.45 -7.01
CA ARG A 85 -11.08 -3.13 -8.27
C ARG A 85 -10.14 -2.72 -9.39
N GLU A 86 -8.97 -2.16 -9.06
CA GLU A 86 -7.94 -1.72 -10.00
C GLU A 86 -6.94 -2.82 -10.34
N GLY A 87 -7.13 -4.03 -9.85
CA GLY A 87 -6.20 -5.14 -10.05
C GLY A 87 -4.91 -5.02 -9.23
N ILE A 88 -4.98 -4.28 -8.12
CA ILE A 88 -3.88 -4.18 -7.17
C ILE A 88 -4.04 -5.28 -6.14
N GLY A 89 -3.07 -6.17 -6.09
CA GLY A 89 -3.08 -7.31 -5.18
C GLY A 89 -2.92 -6.93 -3.72
N ALA A 90 -3.38 -7.81 -2.87
CA ALA A 90 -3.13 -7.75 -1.43
C ALA A 90 -1.61 -7.80 -1.18
N GLY A 91 -1.00 -6.64 -0.91
CA GLY A 91 0.45 -6.43 -0.82
C GLY A 91 0.94 -5.32 -1.75
N GLY A 92 0.19 -5.00 -2.81
CA GLY A 92 0.48 -3.86 -3.68
C GLY A 92 0.19 -2.52 -3.01
N MET A 93 0.95 -1.51 -3.38
CA MET A 93 0.77 -0.15 -2.93
C MET A 93 1.22 0.81 -4.03
N LYS A 94 0.36 1.78 -4.37
CA LYS A 94 0.77 2.88 -5.25
C LYS A 94 1.44 3.97 -4.43
N ILE A 95 2.65 4.33 -4.82
CA ILE A 95 3.36 5.45 -4.21
C ILE A 95 3.49 6.61 -5.18
N ILE A 96 3.67 7.80 -4.61
CA ILE A 96 4.05 9.00 -5.35
C ILE A 96 5.49 9.41 -5.02
N SER A 97 6.04 10.32 -5.79
CA SER A 97 7.33 10.93 -5.50
C SER A 97 7.32 11.73 -4.20
N PRO A 98 8.38 11.64 -3.37
CA PRO A 98 8.52 12.46 -2.16
C PRO A 98 8.79 13.94 -2.44
N LEU A 99 9.17 14.30 -3.68
CA LEU A 99 9.41 15.66 -4.16
C LEU A 99 8.68 15.86 -5.49
N ARG A 100 8.30 17.11 -5.79
CA ARG A 100 7.69 17.45 -7.09
C ARG A 100 8.65 17.29 -8.28
N LYS A 101 9.95 17.45 -8.04
CA LYS A 101 11.00 17.25 -9.04
C LYS A 101 12.07 16.35 -8.44
N LEU A 102 12.34 15.23 -9.10
CA LEU A 102 13.39 14.29 -8.73
C LEU A 102 14.65 14.58 -9.56
N ILE A 103 15.72 14.97 -8.88
CA ILE A 103 17.06 15.05 -9.44
C ILE A 103 17.94 14.22 -8.51
N GLU A 104 18.23 13.00 -8.92
CA GLU A 104 19.07 12.08 -8.17
C GLU A 104 20.51 12.58 -8.16
N THR A 105 21.08 12.69 -6.97
CA THR A 105 22.48 13.09 -6.75
C THR A 105 23.34 11.94 -6.23
N SER A 106 22.71 10.93 -5.59
CA SER A 106 23.41 9.72 -5.17
C SER A 106 22.46 8.54 -5.11
N LYS A 107 22.92 7.42 -5.65
CA LYS A 107 22.17 6.16 -5.78
C LYS A 107 22.21 5.32 -4.50
N TYR A 108 21.25 4.43 -4.38
CA TYR A 108 21.31 3.30 -3.47
C TYR A 108 22.48 2.39 -3.84
N GLY A 109 23.19 1.86 -2.85
CA GLY A 109 24.26 0.88 -3.06
C GLY A 109 25.59 1.26 -2.41
N MET A 110 26.60 0.44 -2.65
CA MET A 110 27.97 0.68 -2.15
C MET A 110 28.58 1.90 -2.83
N ARG A 111 29.07 2.84 -2.03
CA ARG A 111 29.75 4.06 -2.52
C ARG A 111 30.83 4.53 -1.56
N VAL A 112 31.77 5.30 -2.07
CA VAL A 112 32.70 6.04 -1.20
C VAL A 112 31.89 7.14 -0.48
N HIS A 113 31.94 7.10 0.85
CA HIS A 113 31.20 8.06 1.66
C HIS A 113 31.82 9.47 1.53
N PRO A 114 31.03 10.50 1.18
CA PRO A 114 31.58 11.81 0.80
C PRO A 114 32.28 12.56 1.94
N VAL A 115 32.03 12.18 3.20
CA VAL A 115 32.63 12.82 4.38
C VAL A 115 33.77 11.95 4.94
N SER A 116 33.58 10.62 5.11
CA SER A 116 34.59 9.75 5.69
C SER A 116 35.60 9.21 4.70
N GLY A 117 35.31 9.19 3.40
CA GLY A 117 36.14 8.60 2.38
C GLY A 117 36.16 7.06 2.36
N GLU A 118 35.41 6.42 3.21
CA GLU A 118 35.33 4.95 3.32
C GLU A 118 34.24 4.41 2.37
N GLU A 119 34.41 3.18 1.88
CA GLU A 119 33.34 2.47 1.20
C GLU A 119 32.23 2.11 2.19
N LYS A 120 31.04 2.61 1.93
CA LYS A 120 29.87 2.42 2.80
C LYS A 120 28.62 2.18 1.97
N MET A 121 27.75 1.32 2.50
CA MET A 121 26.43 1.12 1.91
C MET A 121 25.55 2.34 2.11
N HIS A 122 25.02 2.89 1.02
CA HIS A 122 24.00 3.92 0.99
C HIS A 122 22.62 3.25 0.87
N TYR A 123 21.85 3.30 1.94
CA TYR A 123 20.58 2.58 2.05
C TYR A 123 19.37 3.36 1.49
N GLY A 124 19.60 4.45 0.78
CA GLY A 124 18.57 5.28 0.20
C GLY A 124 19.03 5.93 -1.10
N ILE A 125 18.26 6.88 -1.55
CA ILE A 125 18.58 7.78 -2.67
C ILE A 125 18.67 9.20 -2.14
N ASP A 126 19.67 9.94 -2.59
CA ASP A 126 19.77 11.37 -2.32
C ASP A 126 19.22 12.15 -3.49
N TYR A 127 18.24 13.00 -3.25
CA TYR A 127 17.66 13.91 -4.24
C TYR A 127 18.05 15.35 -3.95
N ALA A 128 18.54 16.05 -4.97
CA ALA A 128 18.80 17.50 -4.89
C ALA A 128 17.52 18.24 -4.51
N ALA A 129 17.64 19.16 -3.57
CA ALA A 129 16.54 20.01 -3.13
C ALA A 129 17.09 21.38 -2.71
N GLU A 130 16.29 22.41 -2.83
CA GLU A 130 16.55 23.71 -2.21
C GLU A 130 16.11 23.67 -0.73
N LEU A 131 16.71 24.53 0.09
CA LEU A 131 16.32 24.66 1.48
C LEU A 131 14.82 24.98 1.60
N ASN A 132 14.13 24.21 2.46
CA ASN A 132 12.68 24.31 2.65
C ASN A 132 11.82 23.84 1.47
N THR A 133 12.36 23.09 0.50
CA THR A 133 11.53 22.39 -0.47
C THR A 133 10.57 21.45 0.27
N PRO A 134 9.24 21.50 0.00
CA PRO A 134 8.28 20.61 0.64
C PRO A 134 8.55 19.15 0.31
N ILE A 135 8.44 18.29 1.33
CA ILE A 135 8.55 16.84 1.23
C ILE A 135 7.20 16.24 1.49
N PHE A 136 6.77 15.31 0.63
CA PHE A 136 5.45 14.71 0.63
C PHE A 136 5.47 13.27 1.14
N ALA A 137 4.42 12.86 1.85
CA ALA A 137 4.15 11.46 2.16
C ALA A 137 3.88 10.72 0.85
N ILE A 138 4.63 9.63 0.60
CA ILE A 138 4.52 8.86 -0.64
C ILE A 138 3.23 8.06 -0.75
N ALA A 139 2.59 7.75 0.36
CA ALA A 139 1.33 7.03 0.49
C ALA A 139 0.68 7.38 1.84
N ASP A 140 -0.57 6.95 2.01
CA ASP A 140 -1.25 6.99 3.31
C ASP A 140 -0.44 6.21 4.35
N GLY A 141 -0.42 6.68 5.58
CA GLY A 141 0.36 6.01 6.62
C GLY A 141 0.24 6.65 8.00
N VAL A 142 1.08 6.15 8.88
CA VAL A 142 1.19 6.62 10.27
C VAL A 142 2.63 7.03 10.53
N VAL A 143 2.83 8.15 11.21
CA VAL A 143 4.16 8.57 11.68
C VAL A 143 4.65 7.60 12.75
N ASP A 144 5.60 6.74 12.40
CA ASP A 144 6.22 5.81 13.35
C ASP A 144 7.36 6.47 14.12
N PHE A 145 8.10 7.35 13.47
CA PHE A 145 9.17 8.12 14.11
C PHE A 145 9.23 9.54 13.55
N ILE A 146 9.45 10.52 14.43
CA ILE A 146 9.72 11.92 14.11
C ILE A 146 10.68 12.50 15.16
N GLY A 147 11.79 13.08 14.74
CA GLY A 147 12.79 13.65 15.64
C GLY A 147 14.20 13.60 15.09
N VAL A 148 15.19 13.90 15.90
CA VAL A 148 16.62 13.81 15.54
C VAL A 148 17.09 12.35 15.67
N LYS A 149 17.77 11.85 14.62
CA LYS A 149 18.26 10.46 14.56
C LYS A 149 19.70 10.39 14.06
N GLY A 150 20.66 10.52 14.94
CA GLY A 150 22.10 10.38 14.65
C GLY A 150 22.53 11.15 13.39
N ASP A 151 23.23 10.47 12.48
CA ASP A 151 23.75 11.03 11.24
C ASP A 151 22.65 11.51 10.28
N PHE A 152 21.43 11.00 10.39
CA PHE A 152 20.27 11.42 9.57
C PHE A 152 19.75 12.82 9.93
N GLY A 153 20.15 13.41 11.09
CA GLY A 153 19.63 14.69 11.55
C GLY A 153 18.14 14.62 11.84
N ASN A 154 17.39 15.63 11.42
CA ASN A 154 15.94 15.62 11.50
C ASN A 154 15.38 14.56 10.54
N TYR A 155 14.62 13.61 11.08
CA TYR A 155 14.21 12.39 10.42
C TYR A 155 12.75 12.09 10.69
N ILE A 156 12.04 11.67 9.64
CA ILE A 156 10.68 11.13 9.73
C ILE A 156 10.70 9.72 9.17
N ARG A 157 9.96 8.79 9.81
CA ARG A 157 9.62 7.49 9.25
C ARG A 157 8.12 7.32 9.30
N LEU A 158 7.55 6.92 8.17
CA LEU A 158 6.14 6.57 8.01
C LEU A 158 6.02 5.07 7.87
N SER A 159 5.07 4.48 8.59
CA SER A 159 4.59 3.13 8.35
C SER A 159 3.38 3.18 7.44
N HIS A 160 3.42 2.41 6.37
CA HIS A 160 2.35 2.26 5.38
C HIS A 160 1.73 0.87 5.45
N ALA A 161 0.76 0.61 4.59
CA ALA A 161 0.22 -0.73 4.40
C ALA A 161 1.32 -1.71 3.93
N ASN A 162 1.07 -3.02 4.06
CA ASN A 162 1.87 -4.10 3.50
C ASN A 162 3.31 -4.19 4.01
N ASN A 163 3.56 -3.81 5.27
CA ASN A 163 4.90 -3.77 5.86
C ASN A 163 5.90 -2.91 5.06
N VAL A 164 5.40 -1.87 4.42
CA VAL A 164 6.21 -0.85 3.76
C VAL A 164 6.41 0.32 4.72
N GLU A 165 7.63 0.79 4.82
CA GLU A 165 7.96 2.03 5.51
C GLU A 165 8.71 2.95 4.54
N SER A 166 8.51 4.25 4.70
CA SER A 166 9.32 5.28 4.03
C SER A 166 10.04 6.14 5.05
N ALA A 167 11.24 6.57 4.72
CA ALA A 167 12.04 7.39 5.60
C ALA A 167 12.62 8.60 4.86
N TYR A 168 12.68 9.71 5.59
CA TYR A 168 13.04 11.03 5.08
C TYR A 168 14.02 11.68 6.04
N ALA A 169 15.22 12.01 5.58
CA ALA A 169 16.28 12.52 6.42
C ALA A 169 16.82 13.88 5.97
N HIS A 170 17.70 14.44 6.80
CA HIS A 170 18.36 15.75 6.65
C HIS A 170 17.37 16.93 6.58
N LEU A 171 16.16 16.76 7.16
CA LEU A 171 15.12 17.78 7.11
C LEU A 171 15.55 19.05 7.82
N ASN A 172 15.13 20.20 7.30
CA ASN A 172 15.29 21.48 8.00
C ASN A 172 14.27 21.60 9.16
N LYS A 173 13.02 21.26 8.87
CA LYS A 173 11.93 21.27 9.85
C LYS A 173 10.84 20.26 9.49
N PHE A 174 10.08 19.87 10.48
CA PHE A 174 8.88 19.04 10.32
C PHE A 174 7.68 19.90 9.94
N SER A 175 6.64 19.27 9.39
CA SER A 175 5.33 19.92 9.25
C SER A 175 4.71 20.21 10.60
N GLU A 176 3.95 21.29 10.71
CA GLU A 176 3.31 21.70 11.95
C GLU A 176 2.33 20.63 12.46
N ASN A 177 2.29 20.43 13.78
CA ASN A 177 1.43 19.46 14.46
C ASN A 177 1.66 17.97 14.12
N LEU A 178 2.70 17.64 13.36
CA LEU A 178 3.05 16.27 13.07
C LEU A 178 3.80 15.66 14.26
N ILE A 179 3.25 14.61 14.85
CA ILE A 179 3.83 13.86 15.98
C ILE A 179 3.81 12.37 15.71
N LYS A 180 4.55 11.58 16.48
CA LYS A 180 4.45 10.12 16.43
C LYS A 180 2.99 9.68 16.64
N GLY A 181 2.49 8.79 15.77
CA GLY A 181 1.11 8.32 15.75
C GLY A 181 0.17 9.18 14.90
N SER A 182 0.61 10.32 14.35
CA SER A 182 -0.21 11.10 13.41
C SER A 182 -0.51 10.29 12.17
N LEU A 183 -1.76 10.34 11.71
CA LEU A 183 -2.16 9.85 10.40
C LEU A 183 -1.75 10.88 9.33
N VAL A 184 -1.23 10.40 8.22
CA VAL A 184 -0.92 11.20 7.03
C VAL A 184 -1.58 10.56 5.82
N ASN A 185 -2.07 11.40 4.90
CA ASN A 185 -2.56 10.94 3.62
C ASN A 185 -1.44 11.09 2.57
N GLN A 186 -1.55 10.33 1.49
CA GLN A 186 -0.68 10.51 0.34
C GLN A 186 -0.71 11.99 -0.12
N SER A 187 0.44 12.55 -0.44
CA SER A 187 0.64 13.96 -0.81
C SER A 187 0.61 14.97 0.35
N ASP A 188 0.36 14.57 1.59
CA ASP A 188 0.50 15.49 2.71
C ASP A 188 1.95 15.96 2.85
N ILE A 189 2.15 17.25 3.17
CA ILE A 189 3.47 17.79 3.47
C ILE A 189 3.86 17.33 4.88
N ILE A 190 4.92 16.52 4.98
CA ILE A 190 5.41 15.97 6.23
C ILE A 190 6.61 16.74 6.81
N GLY A 191 7.31 17.50 5.97
CA GLY A 191 8.47 18.27 6.35
C GLY A 191 9.07 19.04 5.19
N TYR A 192 10.25 19.56 5.40
CA TYR A 192 10.94 20.43 4.45
C TYR A 192 12.41 20.05 4.36
N ALA A 193 12.94 20.01 3.15
CA ALA A 193 14.32 19.65 2.87
C ALA A 193 15.31 20.60 3.57
N GLY A 194 16.41 20.04 4.03
CA GLY A 194 17.45 20.76 4.74
C GLY A 194 18.84 20.13 4.63
N GLN A 195 19.65 20.38 5.65
CA GLN A 195 21.04 19.91 5.73
C GLN A 195 21.39 19.50 7.16
N THR A 196 20.44 19.02 7.95
CA THR A 196 20.72 18.60 9.33
C THR A 196 21.41 17.23 9.39
N GLY A 197 22.14 16.95 10.45
CA GLY A 197 22.92 15.72 10.60
C GLY A 197 24.19 15.71 9.76
N LEU A 198 24.62 14.52 9.33
CA LEU A 198 25.85 14.33 8.54
C LEU A 198 25.57 14.51 7.05
N SER A 199 25.56 15.75 6.58
CA SER A 199 25.24 16.13 5.20
C SER A 199 26.22 17.17 4.67
N THR A 200 26.60 17.04 3.41
CA THR A 200 27.50 17.97 2.71
C THR A 200 26.78 19.15 2.06
N GLY A 201 25.47 19.09 1.93
CA GLY A 201 24.66 20.13 1.29
C GLY A 201 23.16 19.86 1.47
N VAL A 202 22.33 20.82 1.06
CA VAL A 202 20.87 20.66 1.14
C VAL A 202 20.40 19.59 0.16
N HIS A 203 19.77 18.55 0.66
CA HIS A 203 19.18 17.45 -0.12
C HIS A 203 18.12 16.69 0.70
N LEU A 204 17.37 15.84 0.05
CA LEU A 204 16.55 14.82 0.69
C LEU A 204 17.24 13.46 0.60
N HIS A 205 17.58 12.85 1.72
CA HIS A 205 17.88 11.43 1.78
C HIS A 205 16.57 10.65 1.99
N TYR A 206 16.28 9.71 1.07
CA TYR A 206 15.02 8.98 1.01
C TYR A 206 15.25 7.48 1.00
N GLU A 207 14.61 6.76 1.92
CA GLU A 207 14.68 5.29 2.01
C GLU A 207 13.30 4.67 1.85
N ILE A 208 13.24 3.48 1.24
CA ILE A 208 12.10 2.57 1.29
C ILE A 208 12.53 1.28 2.00
N ILE A 209 11.68 0.82 2.92
CA ILE A 209 11.86 -0.39 3.68
C ILE A 209 10.64 -1.29 3.43
N VAL A 210 10.88 -2.53 3.02
CA VAL A 210 9.83 -3.54 2.78
C VAL A 210 10.18 -4.78 3.60
N ASN A 211 9.25 -5.23 4.46
CA ASN A 211 9.46 -6.36 5.36
C ASN A 211 10.78 -6.21 6.16
N GLU A 212 11.00 -5.03 6.76
CA GLU A 212 12.18 -4.67 7.57
C GLU A 212 13.50 -4.58 6.80
N LYS A 213 13.50 -4.74 5.47
CA LYS A 213 14.68 -4.63 4.61
C LYS A 213 14.66 -3.35 3.81
N ARG A 214 15.75 -2.58 3.83
CA ARG A 214 15.94 -1.44 2.94
C ARG A 214 16.17 -1.93 1.52
N ILE A 215 15.41 -1.39 0.59
CA ILE A 215 15.49 -1.71 -0.83
C ILE A 215 15.92 -0.46 -1.62
N ASP A 216 16.34 -0.65 -2.85
CA ASP A 216 16.54 0.46 -3.78
C ASP A 216 15.19 1.11 -4.10
N PRO A 217 14.96 2.39 -3.73
CA PRO A 217 13.70 3.07 -4.02
C PRO A 217 13.34 3.12 -5.50
N ASN A 218 14.31 3.12 -6.41
CA ASN A 218 14.07 3.07 -7.85
C ASN A 218 13.54 1.70 -8.33
N ARG A 219 13.69 0.66 -7.52
CA ARG A 219 13.22 -0.69 -7.82
C ARG A 219 11.96 -1.05 -7.02
N PHE A 220 11.37 -0.08 -6.32
CA PHE A 220 10.17 -0.34 -5.52
C PHE A 220 9.04 -0.92 -6.36
N ASP A 221 8.80 -0.39 -7.54
CA ASP A 221 7.79 -0.90 -8.45
C ASP A 221 8.10 -2.33 -8.91
N GLU A 222 9.37 -2.71 -9.09
CA GLU A 222 9.77 -4.08 -9.43
C GLU A 222 9.55 -5.05 -8.26
N GLU A 223 9.88 -4.64 -7.04
CA GLU A 223 9.68 -5.43 -5.82
C GLU A 223 8.19 -5.65 -5.51
N ILE A 224 7.34 -4.68 -5.91
CA ILE A 224 5.88 -4.70 -5.69
C ILE A 224 5.11 -5.17 -6.94
N ASN A 225 5.70 -5.19 -8.12
CA ASN A 225 5.04 -5.59 -9.37
C ASN A 225 4.43 -7.01 -9.33
N ASN A 226 4.91 -7.88 -8.46
CA ASN A 226 4.27 -9.17 -8.17
C ASN A 226 2.85 -9.05 -7.59
N TYR A 227 2.42 -7.82 -7.23
CA TYR A 227 1.10 -7.52 -6.70
C TYR A 227 0.19 -6.77 -7.68
N PHE A 228 0.66 -6.47 -8.91
CA PHE A 228 -0.16 -5.86 -9.95
C PHE A 228 -0.45 -6.89 -11.03
N LEU A 229 -1.69 -6.91 -11.51
CA LEU A 229 -2.02 -7.68 -12.70
C LEU A 229 -1.36 -7.03 -13.93
N THR A 230 -0.85 -7.86 -14.83
CA THR A 230 -0.40 -7.40 -16.14
C THR A 230 -1.58 -6.85 -16.94
N ASN A 231 -1.35 -6.10 -18.02
CA ASN A 231 -2.43 -5.57 -18.84
C ASN A 231 -3.34 -6.68 -19.40
N GLU A 232 -2.79 -7.84 -19.73
CA GLU A 232 -3.55 -9.00 -20.21
C GLU A 232 -4.38 -9.63 -19.09
N GLU A 233 -3.79 -9.82 -17.92
CA GLU A 233 -4.48 -10.34 -16.73
C GLU A 233 -5.54 -9.37 -16.23
N LEU A 234 -5.30 -8.06 -16.32
CA LEU A 234 -6.28 -7.04 -15.92
C LEU A 234 -7.51 -7.07 -16.82
N ALA A 235 -7.32 -7.24 -18.14
CA ALA A 235 -8.44 -7.37 -19.08
C ALA A 235 -9.31 -8.61 -18.78
N ASP A 236 -8.68 -9.75 -18.49
CA ASP A 236 -9.36 -10.99 -18.11
C ASP A 236 -10.03 -10.83 -16.72
N PHE A 237 -9.35 -10.23 -15.77
CA PHE A 237 -9.86 -9.91 -14.43
C PHE A 237 -11.13 -9.05 -14.50
N ASP A 238 -11.14 -8.00 -15.33
CA ASP A 238 -12.28 -7.12 -15.50
C ASP A 238 -13.53 -7.86 -16.03
N ILE A 239 -13.34 -8.75 -16.98
CA ILE A 239 -14.44 -9.60 -17.52
C ILE A 239 -15.02 -10.48 -16.42
N GLU A 240 -14.16 -11.18 -15.68
CA GLU A 240 -14.58 -12.07 -14.61
C GLU A 240 -15.23 -11.29 -13.45
N ARG A 241 -14.67 -10.15 -13.07
CA ARG A 241 -15.22 -9.26 -12.04
C ARG A 241 -16.66 -8.84 -12.36
N GLU A 242 -16.94 -8.44 -13.60
CA GLU A 242 -18.29 -8.06 -14.00
C GLU A 242 -19.26 -9.25 -13.99
N LYS A 243 -18.84 -10.46 -14.35
CA LYS A 243 -19.66 -11.67 -14.21
C LYS A 243 -20.08 -11.89 -12.75
N ILE A 244 -19.12 -11.82 -11.82
CA ILE A 244 -19.39 -11.98 -10.38
C ILE A 244 -20.37 -10.92 -9.89
N ARG A 245 -20.16 -9.66 -10.24
CA ARG A 245 -21.07 -8.59 -9.86
C ARG A 245 -22.50 -8.81 -10.35
N ASN A 246 -22.64 -9.30 -11.58
CA ASN A 246 -23.95 -9.63 -12.14
C ASN A 246 -24.61 -10.79 -11.39
N ASP A 247 -23.86 -11.81 -11.01
CA ASP A 247 -24.38 -12.93 -10.25
C ASP A 247 -24.76 -12.54 -8.81
N ILE A 248 -23.98 -11.67 -8.18
CA ILE A 248 -24.31 -11.07 -6.88
C ILE A 248 -25.62 -10.28 -6.96
N ARG A 249 -25.79 -9.42 -7.97
CA ARG A 249 -27.03 -8.66 -8.15
C ARG A 249 -28.25 -9.57 -8.29
N LYS A 250 -28.13 -10.65 -9.07
CA LYS A 250 -29.22 -11.64 -9.20
C LYS A 250 -29.54 -12.35 -7.88
N LEU A 251 -28.53 -12.64 -7.05
CA LEU A 251 -28.72 -13.24 -5.73
C LEU A 251 -29.42 -12.26 -4.76
N GLU A 252 -28.96 -11.02 -4.72
CA GLU A 252 -29.52 -9.99 -3.84
C GLU A 252 -31.00 -9.71 -4.20
N GLN A 253 -31.34 -9.67 -5.48
CA GLN A 253 -32.74 -9.54 -5.92
C GLN A 253 -33.61 -10.72 -5.45
N LYS A 254 -33.12 -11.96 -5.49
CA LYS A 254 -33.87 -13.13 -5.02
C LYS A 254 -34.11 -13.12 -3.51
N ILE A 255 -33.20 -12.54 -2.73
CA ILE A 255 -33.32 -12.46 -1.27
C ILE A 255 -34.31 -11.37 -0.84
N THR A 256 -34.46 -10.30 -1.64
CA THR A 256 -35.37 -9.19 -1.33
C THR A 256 -36.84 -9.53 -1.59
N TYR A 257 -37.12 -10.62 -2.31
CA TYR A 257 -38.49 -11.10 -2.64
C TYR A 257 -38.93 -12.32 -1.81
N GLN A 258 -38.19 -12.73 -0.80
CA GLN A 258 -38.58 -13.71 0.21
C GLN A 258 -38.80 -13.04 1.58
#